data_a3e594627d22ec47f5a1d661cf8f8219
#
_entry.id   a3e594627d22ec47f5a1d661cf8f8219
#
_cell.length_a   1.000
_cell.length_b   1.000
_cell.length_c   1.000
_cell.angle_alpha   90.00
_cell.angle_beta   90.00
_cell.angle_gamma   90.00
#
_symmetry.space_group_name_H-M   'P 1'
#
loop_
_entity.id
_entity.type
_entity.pdbx_description
1 polymer ?
#
loop_
_entity_poly.entity_id
_entity_poly.type
_entity_poly.pdbx_seq_one_letter_code
_entity_poly.pdbx_strand_id
1 'polypeptide(L)' 'MDKKTIIGIDPGTNLLGFGVIDVIGGKPVFVDMGVLDLRKEADAYSKLRQIYDTVTEVCKTYHGT' A
#
# COMPACT_ATOMS: atom_id res chain seq x y z
N MET A 1 -17.47 7.91 16.70
CA MET A 1 -17.47 8.10 15.26
C MET A 1 -16.75 6.98 14.59
N ASP A 2 -17.37 6.40 13.60
CA ASP A 2 -16.78 5.29 12.89
C ASP A 2 -15.70 5.79 11.96
N LYS A 3 -14.53 5.18 12.07
CA LYS A 3 -13.43 5.44 11.17
C LYS A 3 -13.00 4.11 10.56
N LYS A 4 -12.89 4.09 9.24
CA LYS A 4 -12.43 2.90 8.52
C LYS A 4 -11.22 3.28 7.68
N THR A 5 -10.14 2.56 7.86
CA THR A 5 -8.93 2.76 7.06
C THR A 5 -8.94 1.80 5.88
N ILE A 6 -8.77 2.34 4.69
CA ILE A 6 -8.74 1.56 3.46
C ILE A 6 -7.38 1.71 2.83
N ILE A 7 -6.74 0.58 2.53
CA ILE A 7 -5.45 0.54 1.86
C ILE A 7 -5.67 -0.05 0.48
N GLY A 8 -5.36 0.73 -0.55
CA GLY A 8 -5.47 0.29 -1.93
C GLY A 8 -4.08 0.00 -2.49
N ILE A 9 -3.95 -1.12 -3.19
CA ILE A 9 -2.70 -1.53 -3.79
C ILE A 9 -2.90 -1.63 -5.30
N ASP A 10 -2.03 -1.00 -6.07
CA ASP A 10 -2.05 -1.06 -7.53
C ASP A 10 -0.75 -1.70 -8.01
N PRO A 11 -0.72 -3.02 -8.20
CA PRO A 11 0.49 -3.72 -8.60
C PRO A 11 0.77 -3.57 -10.09
N GLY A 12 1.98 -3.18 -10.41
CA GLY A 12 2.47 -3.16 -11.78
C GLY A 12 3.66 -4.09 -11.91
N THR A 13 4.18 -4.22 -13.13
CA THR A 13 5.34 -5.07 -13.37
C THR A 13 6.60 -4.50 -12.72
N ASN A 14 6.78 -3.19 -12.83
CA ASN A 14 7.97 -2.51 -12.34
C ASN A 14 7.71 -1.51 -11.24
N LEU A 15 6.46 -1.15 -11.03
CA LEU A 15 6.08 -0.17 -10.01
C LEU A 15 4.88 -0.71 -9.23
N LEU A 16 4.94 -0.57 -7.93
CA LEU A 16 3.84 -0.91 -7.05
C LEU A 16 3.34 0.36 -6.40
N GLY A 17 2.10 0.73 -6.68
CA GLY A 17 1.50 1.90 -6.07
C GLY A 17 0.63 1.52 -4.89
N PHE A 18 0.57 2.36 -3.87
CA PHE A 18 -0.40 2.17 -2.79
C PHE A 18 -0.96 3.51 -2.36
N GLY A 19 -2.18 3.45 -1.83
CA GLY A 19 -2.82 4.61 -1.26
C GLY A 19 -3.54 4.23 0.02
N VAL A 20 -3.60 5.17 0.95
CA VAL A 20 -4.27 4.97 2.23
C VAL A 20 -5.27 6.10 2.42
N ILE A 21 -6.51 5.73 2.68
CA ILE A 21 -7.54 6.71 3.00
C ILE A 21 -8.28 6.28 4.26
N ASP A 22 -8.75 7.26 5.00
CA ASP A 22 -9.67 7.03 6.11
C ASP A 22 -11.06 7.47 5.67
N VAL A 23 -12.05 6.68 6.01
CA VAL A 23 -13.44 7.08 5.82
C VAL A 23 -13.98 7.43 7.20
N ILE A 24 -14.28 8.71 7.40
CA ILE A 24 -14.73 9.22 8.68
C ILE A 24 -16.10 9.85 8.47
N GLY A 25 -17.12 9.28 9.13
CA GLY A 25 -18.49 9.79 8.98
C GLY A 25 -18.96 9.75 7.54
N GLY A 26 -18.55 8.72 6.78
CA GLY A 26 -18.94 8.56 5.39
C GLY A 26 -18.13 9.39 4.39
N LYS A 27 -17.13 10.13 4.86
CA LYS A 27 -16.32 10.99 3.99
C LYS A 27 -14.91 10.46 3.88
N PRO A 28 -14.35 10.34 2.65
CA PRO A 28 -12.97 9.91 2.48
C PRO A 28 -11.99 11.03 2.81
N VAL A 29 -10.95 10.66 3.53
CA VAL A 29 -9.88 11.59 3.89
C VAL A 29 -8.55 10.95 3.47
N PHE A 30 -7.78 11.67 2.67
CA PHE A 30 -6.47 11.20 2.23
C PHE A 30 -5.53 11.08 3.42
N VAL A 31 -4.82 9.97 3.51
CA VAL A 31 -3.83 9.75 4.57
C VAL A 31 -2.43 9.72 3.98
N ASP A 32 -2.19 8.85 2.99
CA ASP A 32 -0.86 8.68 2.45
C ASP A 32 -0.91 7.99 1.10
N MET A 33 0.17 8.09 0.34
CA MET A 33 0.34 7.33 -0.89
C MET A 33 1.83 7.15 -1.15
N GLY A 34 2.16 6.13 -1.90
CA GLY A 34 3.56 5.88 -2.24
C GLY A 34 3.70 4.96 -3.44
N VAL A 35 4.91 4.89 -3.94
CA VAL A 35 5.25 4.05 -5.07
C VAL A 35 6.54 3.32 -4.75
N LEU A 36 6.53 2.01 -4.92
CA LEU A 36 7.72 1.19 -4.80
C LEU A 36 8.25 0.88 -6.19
N ASP A 37 9.50 1.22 -6.44
CA ASP A 37 10.15 0.99 -7.72
C ASP A 37 10.83 -0.38 -7.69
N LEU A 38 10.37 -1.30 -8.54
CA LEU A 38 10.86 -2.66 -8.59
C LEU A 38 11.85 -2.89 -9.74
N ARG A 39 12.18 -1.83 -10.48
CA ARG A 39 13.03 -1.98 -11.67
C ARG A 39 14.45 -2.42 -11.36
N LYS A 40 14.90 -2.19 -10.14
CA LYS A 40 16.25 -2.58 -9.71
C LYS A 40 16.34 -4.03 -9.27
N GLU A 41 15.21 -4.69 -9.09
CA GLU A 41 15.20 -6.08 -8.65
C GLU A 41 15.51 -7.00 -9.82
N ALA A 42 16.45 -7.92 -9.62
CA ALA A 42 16.98 -8.72 -10.70
C ALA A 42 16.04 -9.82 -11.19
N ASP A 43 15.20 -10.33 -10.33
CA ASP A 43 14.35 -11.47 -10.67
C ASP A 43 12.97 -11.37 -10.02
N ALA A 44 12.10 -12.30 -10.42
CA ALA A 44 10.72 -12.31 -9.94
C ALA A 44 10.64 -12.57 -8.43
N TYR A 45 11.53 -13.38 -7.90
CA TYR A 45 11.51 -13.69 -6.48
C TYR A 45 11.82 -12.43 -5.64
N SER A 46 12.84 -11.69 -6.04
CA SER A 46 13.21 -10.45 -5.35
C SER A 46 12.10 -9.42 -5.42
N LYS A 47 11.41 -9.33 -6.57
CA LYS A 47 10.28 -8.43 -6.71
C LYS A 47 9.14 -8.81 -5.76
N LEU A 48 8.81 -10.10 -5.71
CA LEU A 48 7.76 -10.59 -4.83
C LEU A 48 8.11 -10.33 -3.36
N ARG A 49 9.36 -10.51 -3.00
CA ARG A 49 9.81 -10.27 -1.64
C ARG A 49 9.65 -8.80 -1.26
N GLN A 50 10.01 -7.89 -2.16
CA GLN A 50 9.86 -6.46 -1.93
C GLN A 50 8.39 -6.07 -1.80
N ILE A 51 7.55 -6.63 -2.64
CA ILE A 51 6.11 -6.37 -2.59
C ILE A 51 5.54 -6.85 -1.25
N TYR A 52 5.89 -8.07 -0.85
CA TYR A 52 5.42 -8.64 0.40
C TYR A 52 5.82 -7.77 1.60
N ASP A 53 7.11 -7.39 1.66
CA ASP A 53 7.63 -6.59 2.76
C ASP A 53 6.96 -5.22 2.80
N THR A 54 6.77 -4.58 1.64
CA THR A 54 6.15 -3.26 1.56
C THR A 54 4.69 -3.30 1.98
N VAL A 55 3.93 -4.27 1.45
CA VAL A 55 2.51 -4.39 1.79
C VAL A 55 2.34 -4.69 3.28
N THR A 56 3.17 -5.59 3.80
CA THR A 56 3.13 -5.92 5.22
C THR A 56 3.41 -4.68 6.08
N GLU A 57 4.40 -3.90 5.71
CA GLU A 57 4.76 -2.69 6.45
C GLU A 57 3.65 -1.65 6.41
N VAL A 58 3.05 -1.44 5.24
CA VAL A 58 1.94 -0.50 5.09
C VAL A 58 0.76 -0.93 5.94
N CYS A 59 0.43 -2.22 5.92
CA CYS A 59 -0.69 -2.73 6.72
C CYS A 59 -0.45 -2.57 8.21
N LYS A 60 0.78 -2.80 8.66
CA LYS A 60 1.12 -2.62 10.08
C LYS A 60 1.05 -1.15 10.48
N THR A 61 1.59 -0.27 9.63
CA THR A 61 1.66 1.15 9.93
C THR A 61 0.26 1.76 10.04
N TYR A 62 -0.64 1.39 9.15
CA TYR A 62 -1.94 2.04 9.06
C TYR A 62 -3.09 1.20 9.61
N HIS A 63 -2.79 0.01 10.10
CA HIS A 63 -3.81 -0.88 10.67
C HIS A 63 -5.00 -1.03 9.74
N GLY A 64 -4.74 -1.44 8.51
CA GLY A 64 -5.80 -1.76 7.60
C GLY A 64 -6.65 -2.85 8.21
N THR A 65 -7.78 -2.50 8.70
CA THR A 65 -8.67 -3.47 9.35
C THR A 65 -9.66 -3.99 8.36
#